data_4114768fdb86e9b21fd54dcb47aa99e7
#
_entry.id   4114768fdb86e9b21fd54dcb47aa99e7
#
_cell.length_a   1.000
_cell.length_b   1.000
_cell.length_c   1.000
_cell.angle_alpha   90.00
_cell.angle_beta   90.00
_cell.angle_gamma   90.00
#
_symmetry.space_group_name_H-M   'P 1'
#
loop_
_entity.id
_entity.type
_entity.pdbx_description
1 polymer ?
#
loop_
_entity_poly.entity_id
_entity_poly.type
_entity_poly.pdbx_seq_one_letter_code
_entity_poly.pdbx_strand_id
1 'polypeptide(L)'
;DNLTVFEVAKEIVRAWTILSAQTSDYGNDSDLASIVNTSTGVYPIWVGRRILHQLGERIRELVSAPVAYIVSDEAVHDHARQAQRSLEASGIPSHLFFVPKGETSKTLETAQLVYGWLADLRAERRHVIVAMGGGVVGDLAGLVAATNLRGMPFVQVPTTLLAMMDASIGGKVAIDLPQGKNLVGSFYQPKFVLADVKILQTLPNRELTSGWAEAIKHGLILDKDLLTYFEENRESILSIDNEFTVEFIKNSIAVKAGIVS
;
A
#
# COMPACT_ATOMS: atom_id res chain seq x y z
N ASP A 1 -22.41 -21.86 11.18
CA ASP A 1 -21.38 -22.89 11.05
C ASP A 1 -20.79 -23.16 12.42
N ASN A 2 -21.13 -24.35 12.99
CA ASN A 2 -20.67 -24.75 14.34
C ASN A 2 -19.36 -25.55 14.19
N LEU A 3 -18.26 -24.88 13.99
CA LEU A 3 -16.94 -25.50 14.11
C LEU A 3 -16.66 -25.78 15.59
N THR A 4 -16.19 -26.96 15.90
CA THR A 4 -15.72 -27.29 17.26
C THR A 4 -14.43 -26.53 17.56
N VAL A 5 -14.13 -26.31 18.85
CA VAL A 5 -12.87 -25.68 19.30
C VAL A 5 -11.63 -26.36 18.69
N PHE A 6 -11.71 -27.69 18.46
CA PHE A 6 -10.64 -28.48 17.85
C PHE A 6 -10.47 -28.19 16.34
N GLU A 7 -11.57 -27.99 15.62
CA GLU A 7 -11.54 -27.62 14.20
C GLU A 7 -11.03 -26.21 14.00
N VAL A 8 -11.44 -25.26 14.85
CA VAL A 8 -10.89 -23.90 14.86
C VAL A 8 -9.38 -23.91 15.15
N ALA A 9 -8.93 -24.69 16.14
CA ALA A 9 -7.51 -24.84 16.45
C ALA A 9 -6.72 -25.45 15.29
N LYS A 10 -7.27 -26.45 14.58
CA LYS A 10 -6.65 -27.03 13.39
C LYS A 10 -6.53 -26.02 12.24
N GLU A 11 -7.56 -25.20 12.00
CA GLU A 11 -7.51 -24.15 10.97
C GLU A 11 -6.50 -23.07 11.33
N ILE A 12 -6.40 -22.66 12.61
CA ILE A 12 -5.37 -21.71 13.08
C ILE A 12 -3.97 -22.29 12.88
N VAL A 13 -3.72 -23.55 13.26
CA VAL A 13 -2.42 -24.18 13.08
C VAL A 13 -2.07 -24.33 11.58
N ARG A 14 -3.06 -24.68 10.75
CA ARG A 14 -2.88 -24.77 9.30
C ARG A 14 -2.58 -23.41 8.67
N ALA A 15 -3.31 -22.37 9.06
CA ALA A 15 -3.06 -21.00 8.64
C ALA A 15 -1.66 -20.54 9.09
N TRP A 16 -1.27 -20.84 10.33
CA TRP A 16 0.06 -20.52 10.86
C TRP A 16 1.18 -21.26 10.14
N THR A 17 0.99 -22.54 9.80
CA THR A 17 1.96 -23.34 9.03
C THR A 17 2.12 -22.82 7.59
N ILE A 18 1.02 -22.40 6.95
CA ILE A 18 1.05 -21.78 5.62
C ILE A 18 1.74 -20.41 5.70
N LEU A 19 1.44 -19.61 6.70
CA LEU A 19 2.04 -18.30 6.94
C LEU A 19 3.55 -18.41 7.20
N SER A 20 3.99 -19.36 8.05
CA SER A 20 5.41 -19.59 8.33
C SER A 20 6.19 -20.14 7.14
N ALA A 21 5.57 -20.94 6.28
CA ALA A 21 6.19 -21.39 5.03
C ALA A 21 6.32 -20.25 4.00
N GLN A 22 5.34 -19.33 3.92
CA GLN A 22 5.39 -18.17 3.03
C GLN A 22 6.33 -17.07 3.52
N THR A 23 6.52 -16.91 4.84
CA THR A 23 7.52 -15.97 5.38
C THR A 23 8.94 -16.42 5.08
N SER A 24 9.20 -17.72 4.87
CA SER A 24 10.53 -18.21 4.46
C SER A 24 10.96 -17.73 3.07
N ASP A 25 10.01 -17.41 2.18
CA ASP A 25 10.29 -16.92 0.82
C ASP A 25 10.81 -15.47 0.78
N TYR A 26 10.53 -14.66 1.83
CA TYR A 26 10.96 -13.26 1.91
C TYR A 26 12.22 -13.07 2.78
N GLY A 27 12.80 -14.14 3.33
CA GLY A 27 14.03 -14.13 4.12
C GLY A 27 13.93 -13.34 5.43
N ASN A 28 15.09 -13.04 6.03
CA ASN A 28 15.21 -12.15 7.21
C ASN A 28 15.24 -10.66 6.80
N ASP A 29 14.29 -10.21 5.96
CA ASP A 29 14.20 -8.81 5.56
C ASP A 29 13.67 -7.97 6.73
N SER A 30 14.55 -7.16 7.32
CA SER A 30 14.21 -6.31 8.49
C SER A 30 13.12 -5.29 8.19
N ASP A 31 12.88 -4.96 6.92
CA ASP A 31 11.84 -4.01 6.51
C ASP A 31 10.46 -4.69 6.36
N LEU A 32 10.38 -6.02 6.32
CA LEU A 32 9.11 -6.74 6.23
C LEU A 32 8.27 -6.46 7.49
N ALA A 33 7.09 -5.87 7.29
CA ALA A 33 6.14 -5.56 8.36
C ALA A 33 5.08 -6.67 8.53
N SER A 34 4.54 -7.16 7.42
CA SER A 34 3.49 -8.18 7.43
C SER A 34 3.35 -8.85 6.07
N ILE A 35 2.67 -10.00 6.06
CA ILE A 35 2.17 -10.66 4.85
C ILE A 35 0.66 -10.73 4.98
N VAL A 36 -0.05 -10.15 4.02
CA VAL A 36 -1.51 -10.22 3.94
C VAL A 36 -1.90 -11.43 3.11
N ASN A 37 -2.75 -12.28 3.66
CA ASN A 37 -3.23 -13.50 3.02
C ASN A 37 -4.75 -13.44 2.87
N THR A 38 -5.24 -13.17 1.67
CA THR A 38 -6.67 -13.11 1.37
C THR A 38 -7.09 -14.23 0.42
N SER A 39 -8.38 -14.46 0.29
CA SER A 39 -8.93 -15.43 -0.67
C SER A 39 -8.55 -15.12 -2.15
N THR A 40 -8.14 -13.90 -2.44
CA THR A 40 -7.84 -13.43 -3.80
C THR A 40 -6.36 -13.15 -4.06
N GLY A 41 -5.50 -13.27 -3.05
CA GLY A 41 -4.07 -13.10 -3.21
C GLY A 41 -3.30 -12.96 -1.90
N VAL A 42 -2.00 -13.19 -2.00
CA VAL A 42 -1.04 -13.03 -0.91
C VAL A 42 -0.02 -11.98 -1.33
N TYR A 43 0.31 -11.06 -0.44
CA TYR A 43 1.30 -10.04 -0.72
C TYR A 43 2.02 -9.53 0.54
N PRO A 44 3.32 -9.18 0.42
CA PRO A 44 4.10 -8.61 1.50
C PRO A 44 3.89 -7.09 1.61
N ILE A 45 4.09 -6.58 2.82
CA ILE A 45 4.13 -5.15 3.14
C ILE A 45 5.48 -4.84 3.77
N TRP A 46 6.25 -3.95 3.14
CA TRP A 46 7.50 -3.45 3.68
C TRP A 46 7.34 -2.04 4.21
N VAL A 47 7.94 -1.81 5.37
CA VAL A 47 8.02 -0.50 6.03
C VAL A 47 9.44 -0.27 6.50
N GLY A 48 10.02 0.82 6.06
CA GLY A 48 11.39 1.15 6.46
C GLY A 48 11.72 2.62 6.21
N ARG A 49 12.96 2.95 6.48
CA ARG A 49 13.47 4.30 6.25
C ARG A 49 14.28 4.34 4.97
N ARG A 50 13.93 5.23 4.06
CA ARG A 50 14.66 5.43 2.79
C ARG A 50 14.69 4.19 1.91
N ILE A 51 13.65 3.37 1.97
CA ILE A 51 13.55 2.12 1.20
C ILE A 51 12.98 2.31 -0.22
N LEU A 52 12.55 3.51 -0.60
CA LEU A 52 11.98 3.78 -1.92
C LEU A 52 12.92 3.39 -3.08
N HIS A 53 14.23 3.40 -2.86
CA HIS A 53 15.21 2.96 -3.85
C HIS A 53 15.14 1.46 -4.18
N GLN A 54 14.51 0.65 -3.33
CA GLN A 54 14.33 -0.79 -3.53
C GLN A 54 13.15 -1.11 -4.48
N LEU A 55 12.32 -0.12 -4.83
CA LEU A 55 11.09 -0.33 -5.61
C LEU A 55 11.34 -1.09 -6.91
N GLY A 56 12.36 -0.70 -7.68
CA GLY A 56 12.66 -1.33 -8.96
C GLY A 56 13.12 -2.78 -8.81
N GLU A 57 13.96 -3.08 -7.82
CA GLU A 57 14.43 -4.43 -7.53
C GLU A 57 13.27 -5.33 -7.11
N ARG A 58 12.41 -4.89 -6.20
CA ARG A 58 11.22 -5.64 -5.75
C ARG A 58 10.22 -5.89 -6.88
N ILE A 59 10.01 -4.93 -7.79
CA ILE A 59 9.17 -5.15 -8.97
C ILE A 59 9.81 -6.20 -9.88
N ARG A 60 11.12 -6.17 -10.11
CA ARG A 60 11.82 -7.16 -10.93
C ARG A 60 11.68 -8.57 -10.36
N GLU A 61 11.80 -8.72 -9.06
CA GLU A 61 11.75 -10.02 -8.38
C GLU A 61 10.34 -10.58 -8.27
N LEU A 62 9.38 -9.77 -7.84
CA LEU A 62 8.04 -10.25 -7.47
C LEU A 62 6.99 -10.10 -8.57
N VAL A 63 7.19 -9.18 -9.49
CA VAL A 63 6.20 -8.87 -10.54
C VAL A 63 6.73 -9.25 -11.92
N SER A 64 8.05 -9.16 -12.13
CA SER A 64 8.72 -9.42 -13.40
C SER A 64 8.14 -8.58 -14.56
N ALA A 65 7.71 -7.35 -14.26
CA ALA A 65 7.08 -6.47 -15.24
C ALA A 65 8.13 -5.77 -16.13
N PRO A 66 7.96 -5.76 -17.46
CA PRO A 66 8.93 -5.14 -18.36
C PRO A 66 8.80 -3.61 -18.46
N VAL A 67 7.67 -3.02 -18.09
CA VAL A 67 7.40 -1.57 -18.09
C VAL A 67 6.55 -1.22 -16.88
N ALA A 68 6.81 -0.06 -16.26
CA ALA A 68 6.05 0.47 -15.15
C ALA A 68 5.35 1.80 -15.48
N TYR A 69 4.13 1.96 -15.01
CA TYR A 69 3.32 3.17 -15.11
C TYR A 69 3.06 3.72 -13.73
N ILE A 70 3.70 4.83 -13.38
CA ILE A 70 3.55 5.46 -12.07
C ILE A 70 2.38 6.45 -12.17
N VAL A 71 1.34 6.23 -11.39
CA VAL A 71 0.25 7.20 -11.17
C VAL A 71 0.49 7.83 -9.81
N SER A 72 0.62 9.16 -9.80
CA SER A 72 0.95 9.92 -8.58
C SER A 72 0.17 11.23 -8.53
N ASP A 73 0.18 11.91 -7.39
CA ASP A 73 -0.32 13.28 -7.31
C ASP A 73 0.82 14.30 -7.30
N GLU A 74 0.48 15.56 -7.62
CA GLU A 74 1.46 16.65 -7.73
C GLU A 74 2.16 16.97 -6.41
N ALA A 75 1.56 16.65 -5.27
CA ALA A 75 2.12 16.97 -3.96
C ALA A 75 3.38 16.13 -3.64
N VAL A 76 3.54 14.98 -4.29
CA VAL A 76 4.67 14.07 -4.09
C VAL A 76 5.55 13.91 -5.34
N HIS A 77 5.56 14.94 -6.20
CA HIS A 77 6.29 14.96 -7.47
C HIS A 77 7.75 14.49 -7.33
N ASP A 78 8.51 15.00 -6.37
CA ASP A 78 9.93 14.67 -6.21
C ASP A 78 10.14 13.22 -5.79
N HIS A 79 9.25 12.68 -4.96
CA HIS A 79 9.27 11.27 -4.58
C HIS A 79 8.87 10.37 -5.75
N ALA A 80 7.91 10.79 -6.59
CA ALA A 80 7.54 10.07 -7.82
C ALA A 80 8.72 9.99 -8.80
N ARG A 81 9.48 11.08 -8.94
CA ARG A 81 10.73 11.08 -9.71
C ARG A 81 11.81 10.19 -9.10
N GLN A 82 11.87 10.08 -7.79
CA GLN A 82 12.79 9.15 -7.12
C GLN A 82 12.38 7.69 -7.36
N ALA A 83 11.09 7.36 -7.31
CA ALA A 83 10.56 6.05 -7.68
C ALA A 83 10.88 5.71 -9.14
N GLN A 84 10.72 6.66 -10.06
CA GLN A 84 11.09 6.49 -11.45
C GLN A 84 12.58 6.14 -11.61
N ARG A 85 13.48 6.86 -10.94
CA ARG A 85 14.92 6.54 -10.96
C ARG A 85 15.24 5.16 -10.41
N SER A 86 14.52 4.69 -9.39
CA SER A 86 14.68 3.33 -8.87
C SER A 86 14.32 2.26 -9.90
N LEU A 87 13.23 2.48 -10.65
CA LEU A 87 12.80 1.58 -11.73
C LEU A 87 13.83 1.55 -12.87
N GLU A 88 14.26 2.72 -13.33
CA GLU A 88 15.25 2.87 -14.41
C GLU A 88 16.60 2.23 -14.03
N ALA A 89 17.06 2.39 -12.78
CA ALA A 89 18.27 1.75 -12.27
C ALA A 89 18.17 0.21 -12.25
N SER A 90 16.95 -0.33 -12.15
CA SER A 90 16.66 -1.76 -12.22
C SER A 90 16.37 -2.26 -13.66
N GLY A 91 16.56 -1.39 -14.66
CA GLY A 91 16.32 -1.71 -16.07
C GLY A 91 14.85 -1.77 -16.47
N ILE A 92 13.96 -1.16 -15.71
CA ILE A 92 12.51 -1.11 -15.97
C ILE A 92 12.15 0.28 -16.52
N PRO A 93 11.91 0.45 -17.84
CA PRO A 93 11.39 1.68 -18.40
C PRO A 93 10.10 2.10 -17.68
N SER A 94 9.96 3.41 -17.41
CA SER A 94 8.80 3.87 -16.65
C SER A 94 8.26 5.20 -17.15
N HIS A 95 6.96 5.38 -16.96
CA HIS A 95 6.21 6.57 -17.35
C HIS A 95 5.48 7.13 -16.12
N LEU A 96 5.33 8.45 -16.05
CA LEU A 96 4.68 9.16 -14.95
C LEU A 96 3.41 9.84 -15.44
N PHE A 97 2.33 9.67 -14.66
CA PHE A 97 1.09 10.42 -14.79
C PHE A 97 0.76 11.09 -13.46
N PHE A 98 0.52 12.40 -13.48
CA PHE A 98 0.13 13.14 -12.29
C PHE A 98 -1.37 13.46 -12.33
N VAL A 99 -2.06 13.10 -11.25
CA VAL A 99 -3.45 13.52 -11.00
C VAL A 99 -3.45 14.75 -10.11
N PRO A 100 -4.45 15.63 -10.20
CA PRO A 100 -4.61 16.74 -9.27
C PRO A 100 -4.69 16.25 -7.82
N LYS A 101 -4.16 17.03 -6.89
CA LYS A 101 -4.19 16.70 -5.47
C LYS A 101 -5.62 16.70 -4.90
N GLY A 102 -5.92 15.74 -4.05
CA GLY A 102 -7.11 15.74 -3.19
C GLY A 102 -8.25 14.84 -3.69
N GLU A 103 -9.27 14.69 -2.85
CA GLU A 103 -10.41 13.78 -3.06
C GLU A 103 -11.18 14.04 -4.36
N THR A 104 -11.20 15.29 -4.81
CA THR A 104 -11.84 15.68 -6.08
C THR A 104 -11.28 14.98 -7.32
N SER A 105 -10.09 14.41 -7.22
CA SER A 105 -9.49 13.61 -8.30
C SER A 105 -9.96 12.15 -8.35
N LYS A 106 -10.67 11.69 -7.32
CA LYS A 106 -11.13 10.30 -7.20
C LYS A 106 -12.41 10.07 -7.98
N THR A 107 -12.40 10.31 -9.29
CA THR A 107 -13.57 10.32 -10.17
C THR A 107 -13.42 9.43 -11.39
N LEU A 108 -14.54 9.16 -12.06
CA LEU A 108 -14.56 8.40 -13.32
C LEU A 108 -13.82 9.14 -14.43
N GLU A 109 -13.94 10.48 -14.47
CA GLU A 109 -13.28 11.33 -15.45
C GLU A 109 -11.76 11.22 -15.32
N THR A 110 -11.24 11.25 -14.11
CA THR A 110 -9.79 11.07 -13.87
C THR A 110 -9.34 9.64 -14.25
N ALA A 111 -10.14 8.63 -13.90
CA ALA A 111 -9.85 7.26 -14.34
C ALA A 111 -9.81 7.15 -15.86
N GLN A 112 -10.72 7.81 -16.57
CA GLN A 112 -10.75 7.85 -18.04
C GLN A 112 -9.48 8.48 -18.62
N LEU A 113 -8.95 9.54 -18.01
CA LEU A 113 -7.69 10.14 -18.44
C LEU A 113 -6.53 9.17 -18.30
N VAL A 114 -6.47 8.42 -17.18
CA VAL A 114 -5.42 7.40 -16.97
C VAL A 114 -5.56 6.26 -17.97
N TYR A 115 -6.77 5.78 -18.28
CA TYR A 115 -6.98 4.75 -19.32
C TYR A 115 -6.50 5.23 -20.70
N GLY A 116 -6.83 6.48 -21.09
CA GLY A 116 -6.39 7.08 -22.34
C GLY A 116 -4.85 7.12 -22.43
N TRP A 117 -4.21 7.62 -21.37
CA TRP A 117 -2.76 7.67 -21.27
C TRP A 117 -2.10 6.28 -21.37
N LEU A 118 -2.64 5.27 -20.71
CA LEU A 118 -2.15 3.88 -20.82
C LEU A 118 -2.30 3.33 -22.24
N ALA A 119 -3.43 3.63 -22.91
CA ALA A 119 -3.69 3.21 -24.29
C ALA A 119 -2.74 3.88 -25.27
N ASP A 120 -2.48 5.19 -25.15
CA ASP A 120 -1.55 5.96 -25.98
C ASP A 120 -0.11 5.40 -25.89
N LEU A 121 0.28 4.95 -24.67
CA LEU A 121 1.57 4.31 -24.41
C LEU A 121 1.58 2.80 -24.73
N ARG A 122 0.49 2.26 -25.29
CA ARG A 122 0.36 0.84 -25.65
C ARG A 122 0.65 -0.08 -24.46
N ALA A 123 0.08 0.24 -23.31
CA ALA A 123 0.21 -0.59 -22.11
C ALA A 123 -0.23 -2.04 -22.38
N GLU A 124 0.53 -3.00 -21.91
CA GLU A 124 0.22 -4.43 -21.99
C GLU A 124 -0.20 -4.99 -20.62
N ARG A 125 -0.95 -6.08 -20.65
CA ARG A 125 -1.47 -6.72 -19.42
C ARG A 125 -0.38 -7.15 -18.41
N ARG A 126 0.83 -7.43 -18.88
CA ARG A 126 1.98 -7.82 -18.05
C ARG A 126 2.78 -6.64 -17.47
N HIS A 127 2.48 -5.41 -17.90
CA HIS A 127 3.09 -4.21 -17.33
C HIS A 127 2.52 -3.95 -15.94
N VAL A 128 3.20 -3.15 -15.11
CA VAL A 128 2.78 -2.86 -13.74
C VAL A 128 2.33 -1.41 -13.58
N ILE A 129 1.26 -1.21 -12.84
CA ILE A 129 0.84 0.11 -12.35
C ILE A 129 1.43 0.32 -10.96
N VAL A 130 2.12 1.43 -10.74
CA VAL A 130 2.64 1.86 -9.44
C VAL A 130 1.75 2.99 -8.93
N ALA A 131 0.94 2.72 -7.92
CA ALA A 131 0.12 3.72 -7.24
C ALA A 131 0.96 4.41 -6.17
N MET A 132 1.44 5.63 -6.46
CA MET A 132 2.29 6.37 -5.52
C MET A 132 1.60 7.64 -5.03
N GLY A 133 1.05 7.60 -3.82
CA GLY A 133 0.28 8.71 -3.26
C GLY A 133 -0.45 8.36 -1.98
N GLY A 134 -1.38 9.21 -1.57
CA GLY A 134 -2.32 8.91 -0.50
C GLY A 134 -3.41 7.92 -0.94
N GLY A 135 -4.41 7.71 -0.07
CA GLY A 135 -5.53 6.80 -0.35
C GLY A 135 -6.27 7.10 -1.66
N VAL A 136 -6.40 8.36 -2.04
CA VAL A 136 -7.03 8.78 -3.31
C VAL A 136 -6.33 8.17 -4.52
N VAL A 137 -5.00 8.29 -4.58
CA VAL A 137 -4.20 7.74 -5.68
C VAL A 137 -4.20 6.22 -5.64
N GLY A 138 -4.08 5.63 -4.43
CA GLY A 138 -4.13 4.18 -4.24
C GLY A 138 -5.42 3.57 -4.76
N ASP A 139 -6.56 4.17 -4.41
CA ASP A 139 -7.89 3.72 -4.82
C ASP A 139 -8.12 3.90 -6.33
N LEU A 140 -7.80 5.09 -6.87
CA LEU A 140 -7.97 5.39 -8.30
C LEU A 140 -7.10 4.51 -9.18
N ALA A 141 -5.78 4.46 -8.91
CA ALA A 141 -4.84 3.69 -9.70
C ALA A 141 -5.07 2.17 -9.55
N GLY A 142 -5.48 1.73 -8.35
CA GLY A 142 -5.86 0.35 -8.11
C GLY A 142 -7.12 -0.06 -8.88
N LEU A 143 -8.13 0.82 -8.98
CA LEU A 143 -9.32 0.56 -9.81
C LEU A 143 -8.94 0.52 -11.30
N VAL A 144 -8.10 1.44 -11.75
CA VAL A 144 -7.58 1.41 -13.13
C VAL A 144 -6.85 0.10 -13.39
N ALA A 145 -5.99 -0.35 -12.47
CA ALA A 145 -5.28 -1.62 -12.59
C ALA A 145 -6.24 -2.81 -12.65
N ALA A 146 -7.29 -2.82 -11.82
CA ALA A 146 -8.27 -3.89 -11.78
C ALA A 146 -9.08 -4.04 -13.09
N THR A 147 -9.30 -2.93 -13.79
CA THR A 147 -10.22 -2.87 -14.93
C THR A 147 -9.52 -2.76 -16.28
N ASN A 148 -8.38 -2.07 -16.35
CA ASN A 148 -7.61 -1.94 -17.61
C ASN A 148 -7.13 -3.33 -18.08
N LEU A 149 -7.37 -3.65 -19.34
CA LEU A 149 -7.06 -4.95 -19.95
C LEU A 149 -7.58 -6.17 -19.15
N ARG A 150 -8.64 -5.99 -18.36
CA ARG A 150 -9.22 -6.99 -17.43
C ARG A 150 -8.26 -7.41 -16.31
N GLY A 151 -7.45 -6.50 -15.84
CA GLY A 151 -6.51 -6.67 -14.74
C GLY A 151 -5.04 -6.58 -15.18
N MET A 152 -4.34 -5.60 -14.60
CA MET A 152 -2.88 -5.42 -14.69
C MET A 152 -2.28 -5.56 -13.29
N PRO A 153 -1.06 -6.10 -13.14
CA PRO A 153 -0.37 -6.05 -11.86
C PRO A 153 -0.30 -4.62 -11.34
N PHE A 154 -0.48 -4.44 -10.02
CA PHE A 154 -0.21 -3.14 -9.42
C PHE A 154 0.50 -3.27 -8.07
N VAL A 155 1.21 -2.23 -7.67
CA VAL A 155 1.87 -2.11 -6.40
C VAL A 155 1.49 -0.78 -5.74
N GLN A 156 1.45 -0.76 -4.42
CA GLN A 156 1.15 0.43 -3.63
C GLN A 156 2.43 1.02 -3.04
N VAL A 157 2.63 2.32 -3.24
CA VAL A 157 3.68 3.12 -2.59
C VAL A 157 2.99 4.26 -1.85
N PRO A 158 2.42 3.97 -0.65
CA PRO A 158 1.66 4.96 0.09
C PRO A 158 2.57 6.09 0.59
N THR A 159 2.09 7.34 0.46
CA THR A 159 2.85 8.55 0.81
C THR A 159 2.22 9.35 1.95
N THR A 160 1.06 8.92 2.45
CA THR A 160 0.43 9.47 3.65
C THR A 160 0.41 8.43 4.76
N LEU A 161 0.47 8.89 6.01
CA LEU A 161 0.46 8.00 7.17
C LEU A 161 -0.80 7.11 7.20
N LEU A 162 -1.97 7.70 6.91
CA LEU A 162 -3.23 6.96 6.81
C LEU A 162 -3.18 5.88 5.72
N ALA A 163 -2.60 6.19 4.55
CA ALA A 163 -2.49 5.21 3.49
C ALA A 163 -1.50 4.09 3.85
N MET A 164 -0.41 4.38 4.55
CA MET A 164 0.56 3.38 5.00
C MET A 164 -0.06 2.33 5.92
N MET A 165 -0.94 2.77 6.85
CA MET A 165 -1.48 1.89 7.89
C MET A 165 -2.87 1.31 7.59
N ASP A 166 -3.60 1.90 6.65
CA ASP A 166 -4.99 1.50 6.36
C ASP A 166 -5.29 1.37 4.86
N ALA A 167 -5.30 2.46 4.10
CA ALA A 167 -5.90 2.47 2.77
C ALA A 167 -5.18 1.59 1.75
N SER A 168 -3.87 1.34 1.88
CA SER A 168 -3.11 0.46 0.97
C SER A 168 -3.30 -1.04 1.26
N ILE A 169 -4.06 -1.40 2.31
CA ILE A 169 -4.17 -2.76 2.84
C ILE A 169 -5.60 -3.29 2.66
N GLY A 170 -5.72 -4.51 2.14
CA GLY A 170 -7.00 -5.20 1.96
C GLY A 170 -7.61 -5.09 0.56
N GLY A 171 -6.92 -4.41 -0.38
CA GLY A 171 -7.28 -4.42 -1.80
C GLY A 171 -8.57 -3.69 -2.15
N LYS A 172 -9.11 -2.85 -1.28
CA LYS A 172 -10.26 -2.00 -1.59
C LYS A 172 -9.79 -0.88 -2.51
N VAL A 173 -10.31 -0.83 -3.72
CA VAL A 173 -10.01 0.20 -4.70
C VAL A 173 -11.30 0.75 -5.28
N ALA A 174 -11.43 2.08 -5.39
CA ALA A 174 -12.69 2.70 -5.75
C ALA A 174 -12.54 4.11 -6.29
N ILE A 175 -13.62 4.60 -6.89
CA ILE A 175 -13.84 6.01 -7.22
C ILE A 175 -15.16 6.49 -6.62
N ASP A 176 -15.28 7.80 -6.53
CA ASP A 176 -16.48 8.48 -6.06
C ASP A 176 -17.43 8.79 -7.21
N LEU A 177 -18.71 8.85 -6.90
CA LEU A 177 -19.75 9.37 -7.77
C LEU A 177 -20.38 10.61 -7.13
N PRO A 178 -21.11 11.44 -7.88
CA PRO A 178 -21.88 12.55 -7.30
C PRO A 178 -22.84 12.15 -6.16
N GLN A 179 -23.27 10.90 -6.17
CA GLN A 179 -24.22 10.33 -5.19
C GLN A 179 -23.52 9.89 -3.88
N GLY A 180 -22.20 9.69 -3.88
CA GLY A 180 -21.47 9.27 -2.68
C GLY A 180 -20.08 8.74 -2.97
N LYS A 181 -19.31 8.61 -1.88
CA LYS A 181 -17.93 8.11 -1.92
C LYS A 181 -17.88 6.60 -2.09
N ASN A 182 -16.85 6.11 -2.80
CA ASN A 182 -16.48 4.70 -2.93
C ASN A 182 -17.59 3.81 -3.51
N LEU A 183 -18.51 4.35 -4.33
CA LEU A 183 -19.64 3.60 -4.86
C LEU A 183 -19.29 2.70 -6.05
N VAL A 184 -18.22 3.00 -6.77
CA VAL A 184 -17.73 2.18 -7.88
C VAL A 184 -16.32 1.70 -7.55
N GLY A 185 -16.12 0.40 -7.46
CA GLY A 185 -14.85 -0.16 -7.04
C GLY A 185 -14.72 -1.66 -7.26
N SER A 186 -13.61 -2.18 -6.77
CA SER A 186 -13.29 -3.61 -6.83
C SER A 186 -12.50 -4.00 -5.57
N PHE A 187 -12.45 -5.31 -5.29
CA PHE A 187 -11.44 -5.89 -4.41
C PHE A 187 -10.29 -6.39 -5.30
N TYR A 188 -9.19 -5.65 -5.32
CA TYR A 188 -8.03 -5.96 -6.15
C TYR A 188 -6.74 -5.84 -5.35
N GLN A 189 -6.09 -6.98 -5.06
CA GLN A 189 -4.92 -7.02 -4.20
C GLN A 189 -3.67 -6.51 -4.92
N PRO A 190 -2.85 -5.66 -4.27
CA PRO A 190 -1.55 -5.28 -4.82
C PRO A 190 -0.59 -6.48 -4.82
N LYS A 191 0.45 -6.43 -5.64
CA LYS A 191 1.54 -7.41 -5.61
C LYS A 191 2.42 -7.25 -4.38
N PHE A 192 2.54 -6.02 -3.91
CA PHE A 192 3.14 -5.66 -2.63
C PHE A 192 2.81 -4.20 -2.25
N VAL A 193 3.10 -3.85 -1.00
CA VAL A 193 3.09 -2.48 -0.50
C VAL A 193 4.50 -2.11 -0.03
N LEU A 194 4.99 -0.92 -0.42
CA LEU A 194 6.29 -0.38 -0.03
C LEU A 194 6.11 0.99 0.61
N ALA A 195 6.19 1.06 1.94
CA ALA A 195 6.00 2.28 2.72
C ALA A 195 7.35 2.84 3.21
N ASP A 196 7.81 3.92 2.60
CA ASP A 196 9.00 4.64 3.03
C ASP A 196 8.62 5.75 4.00
N VAL A 197 8.93 5.55 5.29
CA VAL A 197 8.58 6.48 6.38
C VAL A 197 9.19 7.87 6.18
N LYS A 198 10.33 7.99 5.49
CA LYS A 198 10.95 9.28 5.20
C LYS A 198 10.05 10.22 4.41
N ILE A 199 9.18 9.69 3.56
CA ILE A 199 8.25 10.50 2.76
C ILE A 199 7.31 11.33 3.65
N LEU A 200 6.98 10.83 4.84
CA LEU A 200 6.11 11.53 5.80
C LEU A 200 6.68 12.87 6.28
N GLN A 201 7.98 13.12 6.13
CA GLN A 201 8.57 14.42 6.48
C GLN A 201 8.05 15.58 5.61
N THR A 202 7.55 15.28 4.42
CA THR A 202 6.95 16.27 3.51
C THR A 202 5.43 16.38 3.64
N LEU A 203 4.83 15.54 4.50
CA LEU A 203 3.38 15.50 4.69
C LEU A 203 2.92 16.64 5.61
N PRO A 204 1.86 17.40 5.24
CA PRO A 204 1.31 18.44 6.10
C PRO A 204 0.85 17.88 7.45
N ASN A 205 1.00 18.67 8.53
CA ASN A 205 0.65 18.26 9.89
C ASN A 205 -0.81 17.78 10.03
N ARG A 206 -1.75 18.38 9.29
CA ARG A 206 -3.15 17.95 9.28
C ARG A 206 -3.30 16.49 8.82
N GLU A 207 -2.59 16.11 7.78
CA GLU A 207 -2.62 14.75 7.22
C GLU A 207 -1.92 13.75 8.15
N LEU A 208 -0.83 14.17 8.81
CA LEU A 208 -0.17 13.39 9.85
C LEU A 208 -1.13 13.13 11.02
N THR A 209 -1.83 14.17 11.50
CA THR A 209 -2.80 14.04 12.61
C THR A 209 -3.92 13.07 12.24
N SER A 210 -4.42 13.10 11.01
CA SER A 210 -5.42 12.15 10.53
C SER A 210 -4.90 10.70 10.57
N GLY A 211 -3.67 10.48 10.14
CA GLY A 211 -3.05 9.14 10.21
C GLY A 211 -2.83 8.66 11.64
N TRP A 212 -2.36 9.54 12.54
CA TRP A 212 -2.19 9.19 13.95
C TRP A 212 -3.51 8.82 14.62
N ALA A 213 -4.61 9.49 14.29
CA ALA A 213 -5.93 9.15 14.81
C ALA A 213 -6.36 7.73 14.44
N GLU A 214 -6.07 7.27 13.22
CA GLU A 214 -6.35 5.90 12.79
C GLU A 214 -5.47 4.88 13.53
N ALA A 215 -4.18 5.19 13.73
CA ALA A 215 -3.28 4.32 14.48
C ALA A 215 -3.68 4.18 15.95
N ILE A 216 -4.09 5.28 16.58
CA ILE A 216 -4.63 5.27 17.95
C ILE A 216 -5.94 4.45 18.00
N LYS A 217 -6.80 4.54 16.98
CA LYS A 217 -7.99 3.70 16.86
C LYS A 217 -7.65 2.21 16.84
N HIS A 218 -6.60 1.79 16.10
CA HIS A 218 -6.12 0.41 16.12
C HIS A 218 -5.73 -0.02 17.54
N GLY A 219 -4.98 0.81 18.27
CA GLY A 219 -4.59 0.54 19.65
C GLY A 219 -5.78 0.46 20.61
N LEU A 220 -6.74 1.38 20.50
CA LEU A 220 -7.89 1.43 21.39
C LEU A 220 -8.87 0.26 21.22
N ILE A 221 -9.04 -0.23 20.00
CA ILE A 221 -10.07 -1.22 19.69
C ILE A 221 -9.51 -2.64 19.65
N LEU A 222 -8.26 -2.82 19.19
CA LEU A 222 -7.74 -4.12 18.78
C LEU A 222 -6.46 -4.54 19.49
N ASP A 223 -5.60 -3.60 19.89
CA ASP A 223 -4.27 -3.90 20.40
C ASP A 223 -3.82 -2.89 21.48
N LYS A 224 -4.03 -3.27 22.75
CA LYS A 224 -3.66 -2.44 23.89
C LYS A 224 -2.15 -2.20 23.98
N ASP A 225 -1.33 -3.15 23.55
CA ASP A 225 0.14 -3.04 23.62
C ASP A 225 0.64 -2.01 22.61
N LEU A 226 0.00 -1.90 21.43
CA LEU A 226 0.25 -0.84 20.45
C LEU A 226 -0.02 0.55 21.04
N LEU A 227 -1.12 0.70 21.80
CA LEU A 227 -1.43 1.97 22.48
C LEU A 227 -0.39 2.31 23.54
N THR A 228 -0.02 1.34 24.38
CA THR A 228 1.02 1.49 25.41
C THR A 228 2.35 1.89 24.78
N TYR A 229 2.76 1.22 23.71
CA TYR A 229 3.98 1.56 22.97
C TYR A 229 3.96 3.01 22.45
N PHE A 230 2.81 3.47 21.93
CA PHE A 230 2.65 4.85 21.48
C PHE A 230 2.77 5.85 22.64
N GLU A 231 2.15 5.59 23.77
CA GLU A 231 2.20 6.47 24.95
C GLU A 231 3.63 6.60 25.51
N GLU A 232 4.34 5.47 25.63
CA GLU A 232 5.71 5.42 26.15
C GLU A 232 6.74 6.08 25.21
N ASN A 233 6.53 6.03 23.90
CA ASN A 233 7.49 6.50 22.89
C ASN A 233 6.97 7.71 22.10
N ARG A 234 5.94 8.40 22.58
CA ARG A 234 5.18 9.41 21.85
C ARG A 234 6.06 10.46 21.18
N GLU A 235 7.01 11.07 21.88
CA GLU A 235 7.85 12.14 21.33
C GLU A 235 8.73 11.63 20.17
N SER A 236 9.31 10.44 20.34
CA SER A 236 10.13 9.82 19.31
C SER A 236 9.27 9.46 18.07
N ILE A 237 8.10 8.86 18.28
CA ILE A 237 7.20 8.47 17.19
C ILE A 237 6.75 9.72 16.40
N LEU A 238 6.36 10.80 17.08
CA LEU A 238 5.88 12.02 16.45
C LEU A 238 6.99 12.83 15.74
N SER A 239 8.27 12.58 16.06
CA SER A 239 9.40 13.23 15.36
C SER A 239 9.65 12.70 13.95
N ILE A 240 9.04 11.59 13.58
CA ILE A 240 9.09 10.95 12.25
C ILE A 240 10.53 10.62 11.76
N ASP A 241 10.65 9.68 10.82
CA ASP A 241 11.92 9.21 10.22
C ASP A 241 12.94 8.67 11.25
N ASN A 242 12.44 7.87 12.20
CA ASN A 242 13.26 7.12 13.17
C ASN A 242 12.72 5.70 13.36
N GLU A 243 13.46 4.87 14.11
CA GLU A 243 13.10 3.46 14.33
C GLU A 243 11.80 3.29 15.12
N PHE A 244 11.51 4.17 16.09
CA PHE A 244 10.25 4.12 16.85
C PHE A 244 9.04 4.34 15.97
N THR A 245 9.13 5.27 15.00
CA THR A 245 8.07 5.51 14.03
C THR A 245 7.88 4.31 13.10
N VAL A 246 8.97 3.71 12.60
CA VAL A 246 8.92 2.51 11.76
C VAL A 246 8.25 1.36 12.51
N GLU A 247 8.68 1.08 13.72
CA GLU A 247 8.15 -0.01 14.54
C GLU A 247 6.66 0.18 14.85
N PHE A 248 6.27 1.41 15.21
CA PHE A 248 4.86 1.73 15.45
C PHE A 248 3.99 1.51 14.20
N ILE A 249 4.46 1.95 13.03
CA ILE A 249 3.74 1.75 11.77
C ILE A 249 3.65 0.25 11.44
N LYS A 250 4.73 -0.52 11.62
CA LYS A 250 4.72 -1.99 11.42
C LYS A 250 3.70 -2.68 12.30
N ASN A 251 3.66 -2.34 13.60
CA ASN A 251 2.71 -2.92 14.53
C ASN A 251 1.27 -2.56 14.18
N SER A 252 1.00 -1.31 13.79
CA SER A 252 -0.32 -0.88 13.31
C SER A 252 -0.75 -1.61 12.03
N ILE A 253 0.18 -1.84 11.10
CA ILE A 253 -0.05 -2.64 9.88
C ILE A 253 -0.36 -4.09 10.22
N ALA A 254 0.36 -4.69 11.17
CA ALA A 254 0.11 -6.07 11.60
C ALA A 254 -1.31 -6.25 12.13
N VAL A 255 -1.82 -5.29 12.92
CA VAL A 255 -3.21 -5.27 13.38
C VAL A 255 -4.17 -5.24 12.20
N LYS A 256 -3.97 -4.33 11.23
CA LYS A 256 -4.82 -4.22 10.04
C LYS A 256 -4.74 -5.47 9.17
N ALA A 257 -3.56 -5.98 8.91
CA ALA A 257 -3.33 -7.20 8.13
C ALA A 257 -4.09 -8.39 8.73
N GLY A 258 -4.06 -8.55 10.08
CA GLY A 258 -4.80 -9.61 10.76
C GLY A 258 -6.33 -9.54 10.62
N ILE A 259 -6.90 -8.35 10.33
CA ILE A 259 -8.34 -8.20 10.12
C ILE A 259 -8.74 -8.58 8.68
N VAL A 260 -7.88 -8.29 7.69
CA VAL A 260 -8.21 -8.46 6.27
C VAL A 260 -7.73 -9.80 5.71
N SER A 261 -6.89 -10.53 6.44
CA SER A 261 -6.46 -11.91 6.15
C SER A 261 -7.49 -12.89 6.68
#